data_47ab4d8e0444d5f037761318fa0acd1a
#
_entry.id   47ab4d8e0444d5f037761318fa0acd1a
#
_cell.length_a   1.000
_cell.length_b   1.000
_cell.length_c   1.000
_cell.angle_alpha   90.00
_cell.angle_beta   90.00
_cell.angle_gamma   90.00
#
_symmetry.space_group_name_H-M   'P 1'
#
loop_
_entity.id
_entity.type
_entity.pdbx_description
1 polymer ?
#
loop_
_entity_poly.entity_id
_entity_poly.type
_entity_poly.pdbx_seq_one_letter_code
_entity_poly.pdbx_strand_id
1 'polypeptide(L)'
;MSRADSQELEPITARAWPAARQHHLGDWTLYATDSHSLRINSCWVAGDPGLRLEAALDQVEAWYEGQGRAAIFKCSYGAASNDPLAKALMDRGYVCGKETLVMTGPVEGASVDGEVSVSSMLDEVFGAVFAATATDPADSAERLAALSRIEAPRFFARLEVDGQPAAIGASAVEGQWAGIFGMRTAPNHRRQGYAARILSTLLAKARQAGATKAYLQVEAANLGAIPIYQRAGFEVAYRYYYWTRLAAH
;
A
#
# COMPACT_ATOMS: atom_id res chain seq x y z
N MET A 1 -16.16 12.96 -2.99
CA MET A 1 -14.87 12.29 -3.24
C MET A 1 -14.15 13.02 -4.35
N SER A 2 -13.04 13.61 -4.07
CA SER A 2 -12.33 14.45 -5.04
C SER A 2 -11.32 13.58 -5.82
N ARG A 3 -11.41 13.62 -7.17
CA ARG A 3 -10.40 13.07 -8.09
C ARG A 3 -9.01 13.70 -7.82
N ALA A 4 -8.99 14.87 -7.21
CA ALA A 4 -7.79 15.58 -6.80
C ALA A 4 -6.97 14.80 -5.73
N ASP A 5 -7.64 14.17 -4.75
CA ASP A 5 -6.94 13.45 -3.68
C ASP A 5 -6.17 12.24 -4.19
N SER A 6 -6.74 11.49 -5.15
CA SER A 6 -6.04 10.34 -5.74
C SER A 6 -4.90 10.75 -6.65
N GLN A 7 -5.03 11.85 -7.41
CA GLN A 7 -3.97 12.37 -8.27
C GLN A 7 -2.77 12.89 -7.47
N GLU A 8 -3.00 13.47 -6.29
CA GLU A 8 -1.93 13.92 -5.39
C GLU A 8 -1.22 12.74 -4.72
N LEU A 9 -2.00 11.80 -4.13
CA LEU A 9 -1.44 10.77 -3.26
C LEU A 9 -0.83 9.58 -4.00
N GLU A 10 -1.37 9.17 -5.15
CA GLU A 10 -0.90 7.95 -5.81
C GLU A 10 0.58 8.01 -6.22
N PRO A 11 1.12 9.11 -6.76
CA PRO A 11 2.56 9.22 -7.01
C PRO A 11 3.40 9.12 -5.73
N ILE A 12 2.93 9.71 -4.63
CA ILE A 12 3.60 9.64 -3.32
C ILE A 12 3.56 8.21 -2.79
N THR A 13 2.41 7.53 -2.89
CA THR A 13 2.27 6.13 -2.44
C THR A 13 3.17 5.18 -3.23
N ALA A 14 3.38 5.45 -4.52
CA ALA A 14 4.24 4.65 -5.37
C ALA A 14 5.73 4.77 -4.98
N ARG A 15 6.19 5.96 -4.61
CA ARG A 15 7.56 6.19 -4.12
C ARG A 15 7.76 5.67 -2.70
N ALA A 16 6.73 5.67 -1.86
CA ALA A 16 6.78 5.13 -0.51
C ALA A 16 6.72 3.60 -0.45
N TRP A 17 6.37 2.93 -1.55
CA TRP A 17 6.42 1.46 -1.70
C TRP A 17 6.87 1.12 -3.11
N PRO A 18 8.18 1.29 -3.42
CA PRO A 18 8.67 1.26 -4.79
C PRO A 18 8.60 -0.15 -5.42
N ALA A 19 8.04 -0.22 -6.62
CA ALA A 19 8.17 -1.40 -7.46
C ALA A 19 9.59 -1.56 -7.99
N ALA A 20 9.98 -2.79 -8.35
CA ALA A 20 11.29 -3.05 -8.95
C ALA A 20 11.37 -2.59 -10.42
N ARG A 21 10.24 -2.65 -11.12
CA ARG A 21 10.10 -2.26 -12.54
C ARG A 21 8.88 -1.37 -12.70
N GLN A 22 9.01 -0.37 -13.57
CA GLN A 22 7.93 0.56 -13.86
C GLN A 22 7.96 0.93 -15.36
N HIS A 23 6.77 1.16 -15.94
CA HIS A 23 6.58 1.64 -17.30
C HIS A 23 5.42 2.62 -17.35
N HIS A 24 5.51 3.63 -18.20
CA HIS A 24 4.45 4.62 -18.39
C HIS A 24 3.79 4.46 -19.75
N LEU A 25 2.47 4.58 -19.77
CA LEU A 25 1.65 4.62 -20.96
C LEU A 25 0.71 5.83 -20.84
N GLY A 26 1.13 6.99 -21.38
CA GLY A 26 0.48 8.26 -21.08
C GLY A 26 0.45 8.52 -19.57
N ASP A 27 -0.73 8.77 -19.04
CA ASP A 27 -0.94 8.98 -17.59
C ASP A 27 -1.02 7.65 -16.80
N TRP A 28 -1.07 6.49 -17.47
CA TRP A 28 -1.10 5.21 -16.80
C TRP A 28 0.29 4.77 -16.38
N THR A 29 0.40 4.16 -15.21
CA THR A 29 1.69 3.64 -14.72
C THR A 29 1.58 2.16 -14.39
N LEU A 30 2.42 1.37 -15.02
CA LEU A 30 2.53 -0.07 -14.84
C LEU A 30 3.66 -0.37 -13.86
N TYR A 31 3.37 -1.16 -12.85
CA TYR A 31 4.33 -1.56 -11.82
C TYR A 31 4.50 -3.07 -11.81
N ALA A 32 5.73 -3.55 -11.67
CA ALA A 32 6.02 -4.97 -11.49
C ALA A 32 7.15 -5.20 -10.49
N THR A 33 7.01 -6.28 -9.73
CA THR A 33 8.02 -6.81 -8.82
C THR A 33 7.77 -8.31 -8.61
N ASP A 34 8.67 -9.02 -7.99
CA ASP A 34 8.55 -10.47 -7.82
C ASP A 34 7.67 -10.90 -6.64
N SER A 35 7.06 -9.94 -5.92
CA SER A 35 6.06 -10.21 -4.87
C SER A 35 4.66 -10.48 -5.45
N HIS A 36 3.76 -10.97 -4.58
CA HIS A 36 2.32 -11.10 -4.85
C HIS A 36 1.51 -9.85 -4.44
N SER A 37 2.18 -8.77 -4.05
CA SER A 37 1.51 -7.53 -3.66
C SER A 37 0.89 -6.84 -4.87
N LEU A 38 -0.44 -6.80 -4.93
CA LEU A 38 -1.16 -6.16 -6.05
C LEU A 38 -0.80 -4.67 -6.20
N ARG A 39 -0.44 -4.00 -5.12
CA ARG A 39 -0.10 -2.57 -5.11
C ARG A 39 1.06 -2.23 -6.03
N ILE A 40 2.06 -3.09 -6.08
CA ILE A 40 3.28 -2.93 -6.89
C ILE A 40 3.37 -3.95 -8.02
N ASN A 41 2.24 -4.55 -8.40
CA ASN A 41 2.06 -5.47 -9.52
C ASN A 41 0.75 -5.19 -10.23
N SER A 42 0.45 -3.93 -10.49
CA SER A 42 -0.75 -3.52 -11.22
C SER A 42 -0.51 -2.26 -12.04
N CYS A 43 -1.29 -2.07 -13.09
CA CYS A 43 -1.40 -0.83 -13.82
C CYS A 43 -2.30 0.13 -13.06
N TRP A 44 -1.75 1.23 -12.56
CA TRP A 44 -2.53 2.36 -12.06
C TRP A 44 -3.11 3.12 -13.25
N VAL A 45 -4.43 3.11 -13.32
CA VAL A 45 -5.18 3.79 -14.37
C VAL A 45 -5.55 5.20 -13.90
N ALA A 46 -4.87 6.20 -14.45
CA ALA A 46 -5.12 7.60 -14.14
C ALA A 46 -5.09 8.42 -15.44
N GLY A 47 -6.09 9.25 -15.67
CA GLY A 47 -6.06 10.15 -16.83
C GLY A 47 -6.14 9.46 -18.20
N ASP A 48 -5.40 10.01 -19.17
CA ASP A 48 -5.37 9.59 -20.56
C ASP A 48 -4.16 8.68 -20.84
N PRO A 49 -4.34 7.45 -21.36
CA PRO A 49 -3.24 6.59 -21.76
C PRO A 49 -2.50 7.07 -23.02
N GLY A 50 -2.96 8.14 -23.67
CA GLY A 50 -2.41 8.64 -24.96
C GLY A 50 -2.76 7.76 -26.16
N LEU A 51 -3.64 6.78 -26.01
CA LEU A 51 -4.06 5.82 -27.02
C LEU A 51 -5.58 5.59 -26.91
N ARG A 52 -6.15 5.02 -27.98
CA ARG A 52 -7.52 4.46 -27.89
C ARG A 52 -7.53 3.36 -26.82
N LEU A 53 -8.62 3.31 -26.05
CA LEU A 53 -8.76 2.43 -24.90
C LEU A 53 -8.36 0.98 -25.18
N GLU A 54 -8.86 0.38 -26.26
CA GLU A 54 -8.56 -1.02 -26.61
C GLU A 54 -7.07 -1.23 -26.85
N ALA A 55 -6.40 -0.32 -27.57
CA ALA A 55 -4.97 -0.38 -27.82
C ALA A 55 -4.15 -0.19 -26.53
N ALA A 56 -4.62 0.65 -25.61
CA ALA A 56 -3.97 0.82 -24.30
C ALA A 56 -4.07 -0.46 -23.47
N LEU A 57 -5.23 -1.11 -23.45
CA LEU A 57 -5.42 -2.39 -22.77
C LEU A 57 -4.52 -3.48 -23.36
N ASP A 58 -4.43 -3.57 -24.69
CA ASP A 58 -3.55 -4.52 -25.39
C ASP A 58 -2.07 -4.30 -25.00
N GLN A 59 -1.61 -3.04 -24.94
CA GLN A 59 -0.24 -2.74 -24.54
C GLN A 59 0.05 -3.08 -23.08
N VAL A 60 -0.90 -2.81 -22.17
CA VAL A 60 -0.78 -3.19 -20.76
C VAL A 60 -0.68 -4.71 -20.63
N GLU A 61 -1.59 -5.45 -21.29
CA GLU A 61 -1.59 -6.91 -21.27
C GLU A 61 -0.26 -7.48 -21.81
N ALA A 62 0.21 -6.99 -22.97
CA ALA A 62 1.48 -7.41 -23.56
C ALA A 62 2.69 -7.11 -22.66
N TRP A 63 2.72 -5.97 -21.98
CA TRP A 63 3.79 -5.63 -21.07
C TRP A 63 3.86 -6.60 -19.87
N TYR A 64 2.71 -6.96 -19.27
CA TYR A 64 2.67 -7.92 -18.17
C TYR A 64 2.96 -9.35 -18.64
N GLU A 65 2.50 -9.74 -19.82
CA GLU A 65 2.83 -11.03 -20.43
C GLU A 65 4.35 -11.17 -20.63
N GLY A 66 5.01 -10.10 -21.11
CA GLY A 66 6.48 -10.04 -21.21
C GLY A 66 7.21 -10.14 -19.86
N GLN A 67 6.50 -9.91 -18.72
CA GLN A 67 7.00 -10.13 -17.37
C GLN A 67 6.61 -11.52 -16.82
N GLY A 68 5.99 -12.38 -17.63
CA GLY A 68 5.48 -13.68 -17.20
C GLY A 68 4.29 -13.61 -16.24
N ARG A 69 3.47 -12.56 -16.33
CA ARG A 69 2.37 -12.26 -15.39
C ARG A 69 1.09 -11.90 -16.11
N ALA A 70 -0.04 -12.17 -15.47
CA ALA A 70 -1.32 -11.61 -15.90
C ALA A 70 -1.39 -10.12 -15.55
N ALA A 71 -1.97 -9.32 -16.44
CA ALA A 71 -2.24 -7.92 -16.18
C ALA A 71 -3.27 -7.77 -15.06
N ILE A 72 -3.06 -6.77 -14.21
CA ILE A 72 -3.96 -6.35 -13.14
C ILE A 72 -4.15 -4.86 -13.30
N PHE A 73 -5.40 -4.39 -13.28
CA PHE A 73 -5.68 -2.96 -13.34
C PHE A 73 -6.14 -2.46 -11.97
N LYS A 74 -5.57 -1.34 -11.52
CA LYS A 74 -5.92 -0.63 -10.30
C LYS A 74 -6.68 0.62 -10.69
N CYS A 75 -7.97 0.70 -10.37
CA CYS A 75 -8.89 1.76 -10.79
C CYS A 75 -9.63 2.37 -9.61
N SER A 76 -9.93 3.67 -9.67
CA SER A 76 -10.73 4.37 -8.65
C SER A 76 -12.21 4.04 -8.70
N TYR A 77 -12.66 3.16 -9.58
CA TYR A 77 -14.06 2.76 -9.74
C TYR A 77 -14.20 1.24 -9.84
N GLY A 78 -15.32 0.74 -9.31
CA GLY A 78 -15.65 -0.69 -9.29
C GLY A 78 -16.58 -1.11 -10.44
N ALA A 79 -17.05 -2.34 -10.38
CA ALA A 79 -17.88 -2.98 -11.41
C ALA A 79 -19.23 -2.28 -11.70
N ALA A 80 -19.77 -1.54 -10.73
CA ALA A 80 -21.02 -0.79 -10.90
C ALA A 80 -20.84 0.55 -11.63
N SER A 81 -19.61 0.88 -12.05
CA SER A 81 -19.32 2.11 -12.79
C SER A 81 -19.81 2.02 -14.22
N ASN A 82 -20.37 3.12 -14.73
CA ASN A 82 -20.66 3.29 -16.16
C ASN A 82 -19.44 3.75 -16.97
N ASP A 83 -18.26 3.73 -16.39
CA ASP A 83 -17.02 4.11 -17.06
C ASP A 83 -16.70 3.14 -18.22
N PRO A 84 -16.36 3.64 -19.41
CA PRO A 84 -16.03 2.80 -20.57
C PRO A 84 -14.93 1.77 -20.29
N LEU A 85 -13.96 2.11 -19.44
CA LEU A 85 -12.90 1.16 -19.04
C LEU A 85 -13.47 0.00 -18.23
N ALA A 86 -14.39 0.25 -17.29
CA ALA A 86 -14.99 -0.83 -16.50
C ALA A 86 -15.70 -1.84 -17.41
N LYS A 87 -16.43 -1.33 -18.42
CA LYS A 87 -17.08 -2.18 -19.43
C LYS A 87 -16.05 -2.96 -20.27
N ALA A 88 -15.02 -2.29 -20.79
CA ALA A 88 -13.98 -2.93 -21.59
C ALA A 88 -13.24 -4.02 -20.83
N LEU A 89 -12.95 -3.80 -19.53
CA LEU A 89 -12.34 -4.80 -18.68
C LEU A 89 -13.27 -6.02 -18.47
N MET A 90 -14.57 -5.80 -18.22
CA MET A 90 -15.53 -6.90 -18.12
C MET A 90 -15.65 -7.69 -19.43
N ASP A 91 -15.72 -7.01 -20.56
CA ASP A 91 -15.80 -7.64 -21.89
C ASP A 91 -14.54 -8.49 -22.18
N ARG A 92 -13.38 -8.16 -21.58
CA ARG A 92 -12.11 -8.92 -21.62
C ARG A 92 -12.01 -10.00 -20.54
N GLY A 93 -13.05 -10.22 -19.74
CA GLY A 93 -13.08 -11.26 -18.69
C GLY A 93 -12.38 -10.88 -17.39
N TYR A 94 -12.12 -9.58 -17.17
CA TYR A 94 -11.66 -9.11 -15.86
C TYR A 94 -12.81 -9.03 -14.87
N VAL A 95 -12.52 -9.42 -13.63
CA VAL A 95 -13.44 -9.34 -12.51
C VAL A 95 -12.94 -8.27 -11.53
N CYS A 96 -13.84 -7.36 -11.16
CA CYS A 96 -13.57 -6.36 -10.14
C CYS A 96 -13.63 -7.00 -8.74
N GLY A 97 -12.58 -6.78 -7.96
CA GLY A 97 -12.49 -7.28 -6.59
C GLY A 97 -11.52 -6.46 -5.74
N LYS A 98 -11.27 -6.92 -4.52
CA LYS A 98 -10.30 -6.37 -3.57
C LYS A 98 -10.34 -4.84 -3.46
N GLU A 99 -11.42 -4.32 -2.93
CA GLU A 99 -11.55 -2.91 -2.58
C GLU A 99 -10.49 -2.52 -1.53
N THR A 100 -9.80 -1.42 -1.78
CA THR A 100 -8.85 -0.81 -0.84
C THR A 100 -9.29 0.61 -0.51
N LEU A 101 -9.30 0.92 0.76
CA LEU A 101 -9.52 2.26 1.29
C LEU A 101 -8.17 2.97 1.36
N VAL A 102 -8.08 4.16 0.81
CA VAL A 102 -7.02 5.11 1.11
C VAL A 102 -7.55 6.06 2.16
N MET A 103 -6.91 6.05 3.32
CA MET A 103 -7.33 6.87 4.44
C MET A 103 -6.29 7.94 4.71
N THR A 104 -6.74 9.13 5.08
CA THR A 104 -5.88 10.26 5.49
C THR A 104 -6.23 10.69 6.90
N GLY A 105 -5.24 11.19 7.63
CA GLY A 105 -5.43 11.60 9.01
C GLY A 105 -4.35 12.58 9.50
N PRO A 106 -4.50 13.10 10.71
CA PRO A 106 -3.55 14.01 11.31
C PRO A 106 -2.30 13.28 11.80
N VAL A 107 -1.21 14.03 11.93
CA VAL A 107 -0.01 13.60 12.67
C VAL A 107 0.04 14.24 14.07
N GLU A 108 -0.80 15.24 14.31
CA GLU A 108 -0.95 15.92 15.59
C GLU A 108 -1.53 14.98 16.66
N GLY A 109 -1.21 15.25 17.94
CA GLY A 109 -1.67 14.44 19.07
C GLY A 109 -0.95 13.11 19.23
N ALA A 110 -0.18 12.67 18.22
CA ALA A 110 0.62 11.45 18.32
C ALA A 110 1.86 11.65 19.22
N SER A 111 2.21 10.62 19.98
CA SER A 111 3.35 10.61 20.91
C SER A 111 4.26 9.41 20.65
N VAL A 112 5.54 9.59 20.96
CA VAL A 112 6.50 8.50 20.95
C VAL A 112 6.28 7.65 22.21
N ASP A 113 6.11 6.35 21.99
CA ASP A 113 6.08 5.36 23.08
C ASP A 113 7.51 4.90 23.39
N GLY A 114 7.93 4.97 24.65
CA GLY A 114 9.29 4.64 25.07
C GLY A 114 9.68 3.17 24.90
N GLU A 115 8.72 2.26 24.77
CA GLU A 115 8.96 0.83 24.51
C GLU A 115 8.98 0.49 23.01
N VAL A 116 8.63 1.44 22.15
CA VAL A 116 8.69 1.28 20.70
C VAL A 116 10.04 1.76 20.19
N SER A 117 10.87 0.85 19.75
CA SER A 117 12.14 1.17 19.08
C SER A 117 11.88 1.62 17.65
N VAL A 118 12.61 2.66 17.20
CA VAL A 118 12.50 3.19 15.83
C VAL A 118 13.89 3.30 15.21
N SER A 119 14.05 2.80 13.99
CA SER A 119 15.27 2.85 13.19
C SER A 119 14.98 3.40 11.80
N SER A 120 15.99 3.94 11.11
CA SER A 120 15.94 4.25 9.68
C SER A 120 16.29 3.04 8.79
N MET A 121 16.72 1.92 9.39
CA MET A 121 17.07 0.68 8.71
C MET A 121 16.23 -0.48 9.22
N LEU A 122 15.94 -1.41 8.32
CA LEU A 122 15.35 -2.70 8.69
C LEU A 122 16.33 -3.51 9.55
N ASP A 123 15.79 -4.19 10.54
CA ASP A 123 16.55 -5.10 11.39
C ASP A 123 15.93 -6.50 11.47
N GLU A 124 16.61 -7.42 12.13
CA GLU A 124 16.18 -8.82 12.24
C GLU A 124 14.83 -8.96 12.96
N VAL A 125 14.57 -8.14 13.98
CA VAL A 125 13.30 -8.19 14.74
C VAL A 125 12.13 -7.79 13.85
N PHE A 126 12.29 -6.72 13.05
CA PHE A 126 11.29 -6.32 12.07
C PHE A 126 11.04 -7.45 11.05
N GLY A 127 12.12 -8.04 10.52
CA GLY A 127 12.06 -9.17 9.60
C GLY A 127 11.34 -10.39 10.19
N ALA A 128 11.60 -10.71 11.47
CA ALA A 128 10.99 -11.85 12.15
C ALA A 128 9.45 -11.71 12.27
N VAL A 129 8.94 -10.53 12.70
CA VAL A 129 7.49 -10.29 12.74
C VAL A 129 6.88 -10.33 11.32
N PHE A 130 7.62 -9.78 10.36
CA PHE A 130 7.17 -9.77 8.97
C PHE A 130 7.02 -11.20 8.42
N ALA A 131 8.00 -12.05 8.65
CA ALA A 131 7.99 -13.47 8.27
C ALA A 131 6.93 -14.27 9.01
N ALA A 132 6.80 -14.12 10.33
CA ALA A 132 5.83 -14.82 11.17
C ALA A 132 4.35 -14.51 10.80
N THR A 133 4.12 -13.43 10.08
CA THR A 133 2.78 -13.01 9.63
C THR A 133 2.56 -13.17 8.12
N ALA A 134 3.55 -13.68 7.40
CA ALA A 134 3.47 -13.94 5.97
C ALA A 134 2.80 -15.29 5.70
N THR A 135 2.09 -15.36 4.59
CA THR A 135 1.55 -16.62 4.05
C THR A 135 2.53 -17.29 3.08
N ASP A 136 3.47 -16.50 2.53
CA ASP A 136 4.49 -16.93 1.58
C ASP A 136 5.84 -16.27 1.93
N PRO A 137 6.90 -17.05 2.21
CA PRO A 137 8.22 -16.53 2.53
C PRO A 137 8.87 -15.73 1.40
N ALA A 138 8.68 -16.12 0.14
CA ALA A 138 9.26 -15.42 -1.01
C ALA A 138 8.60 -14.03 -1.19
N ASP A 139 7.27 -13.95 -1.06
CA ASP A 139 6.54 -12.68 -1.05
C ASP A 139 6.99 -11.77 0.11
N SER A 140 7.24 -12.37 1.27
CA SER A 140 7.74 -11.64 2.44
C SER A 140 9.11 -11.02 2.18
N ALA A 141 10.04 -11.76 1.61
CA ALA A 141 11.39 -11.27 1.29
C ALA A 141 11.35 -10.09 0.29
N GLU A 142 10.55 -10.21 -0.78
CA GLU A 142 10.42 -9.12 -1.76
C GLU A 142 9.73 -7.89 -1.18
N ARG A 143 8.76 -8.04 -0.28
CA ARG A 143 8.15 -6.90 0.42
C ARG A 143 9.14 -6.20 1.33
N LEU A 144 10.02 -6.92 2.02
CA LEU A 144 11.12 -6.33 2.81
C LEU A 144 12.12 -5.62 1.90
N ALA A 145 12.43 -6.19 0.74
CA ALA A 145 13.27 -5.53 -0.28
C ALA A 145 12.62 -4.24 -0.80
N ALA A 146 11.30 -4.22 -1.00
CA ALA A 146 10.57 -3.00 -1.37
C ALA A 146 10.70 -1.91 -0.30
N LEU A 147 10.58 -2.27 0.98
CA LEU A 147 10.81 -1.33 2.10
C LEU A 147 12.25 -0.79 2.12
N SER A 148 13.24 -1.61 1.75
CA SER A 148 14.64 -1.19 1.68
C SER A 148 14.92 -0.21 0.54
N ARG A 149 14.12 -0.20 -0.52
CA ARG A 149 14.23 0.71 -1.67
C ARG A 149 13.65 2.12 -1.41
N ILE A 150 12.99 2.36 -0.27
CA ILE A 150 12.45 3.68 0.06
C ILE A 150 13.62 4.67 0.24
N GLU A 151 13.65 5.74 -0.54
CA GLU A 151 14.70 6.77 -0.49
C GLU A 151 14.37 7.93 0.47
N ALA A 152 13.09 8.24 0.67
CA ALA A 152 12.62 9.32 1.55
C ALA A 152 13.03 9.09 3.01
N PRO A 153 13.00 10.10 3.89
CA PRO A 153 13.10 9.85 5.32
C PRO A 153 12.12 8.76 5.72
N ARG A 154 12.65 7.67 6.26
CA ARG A 154 11.90 6.46 6.58
C ARG A 154 12.12 6.03 8.01
N PHE A 155 11.08 5.42 8.59
CA PHE A 155 11.07 4.96 9.96
C PHE A 155 10.51 3.54 10.02
N PHE A 156 11.25 2.64 10.65
CA PHE A 156 10.83 1.28 10.94
C PHE A 156 10.65 1.16 12.45
N ALA A 157 9.42 1.02 12.89
CA ALA A 157 9.08 0.88 14.29
C ALA A 157 8.84 -0.59 14.64
N ARG A 158 9.33 -0.99 15.81
CA ARG A 158 9.14 -2.33 16.38
C ARG A 158 8.86 -2.27 17.86
N LEU A 159 8.11 -3.23 18.33
CA LEU A 159 7.83 -3.44 19.75
C LEU A 159 8.08 -4.89 20.10
N GLU A 160 8.81 -5.10 21.18
CA GLU A 160 9.08 -6.41 21.77
C GLU A 160 8.39 -6.50 23.13
N VAL A 161 7.91 -7.69 23.46
CA VAL A 161 7.28 -8.00 24.75
C VAL A 161 7.96 -9.23 25.30
N ASP A 162 8.52 -9.13 26.49
CA ASP A 162 9.30 -10.20 27.15
C ASP A 162 10.42 -10.75 26.23
N GLY A 163 11.07 -9.85 25.49
CA GLY A 163 12.13 -10.20 24.54
C GLY A 163 11.64 -10.88 23.25
N GLN A 164 10.33 -10.91 23.01
CA GLN A 164 9.74 -11.50 21.80
C GLN A 164 9.20 -10.42 20.86
N PRO A 165 9.46 -10.54 19.54
CA PRO A 165 8.92 -9.62 18.56
C PRO A 165 7.39 -9.63 18.55
N ALA A 166 6.74 -8.50 18.85
CA ALA A 166 5.30 -8.41 19.03
C ALA A 166 4.58 -7.61 17.91
N ALA A 167 5.09 -6.45 17.54
CA ALA A 167 4.46 -5.61 16.52
C ALA A 167 5.48 -4.76 15.77
N ILE A 168 5.17 -4.46 14.52
CA ILE A 168 5.99 -3.62 13.65
C ILE A 168 5.11 -2.69 12.81
N GLY A 169 5.76 -1.68 12.24
CA GLY A 169 5.19 -0.80 11.24
C GLY A 169 6.28 0.06 10.59
N ALA A 170 5.98 0.61 9.43
CA ALA A 170 6.87 1.48 8.70
C ALA A 170 6.19 2.79 8.31
N SER A 171 6.99 3.85 8.18
CA SER A 171 6.57 5.14 7.64
C SER A 171 7.63 5.69 6.70
N ALA A 172 7.19 6.42 5.67
CA ALA A 172 8.05 7.25 4.84
C ALA A 172 7.45 8.65 4.75
N VAL A 173 8.31 9.67 4.77
CA VAL A 173 7.87 11.07 4.73
C VAL A 173 8.29 11.70 3.40
N GLU A 174 7.32 12.27 2.69
CA GLU A 174 7.55 13.04 1.47
C GLU A 174 6.73 14.33 1.50
N GLY A 175 7.42 15.47 1.50
CA GLY A 175 6.79 16.77 1.66
C GLY A 175 5.99 16.84 2.97
N GLN A 176 4.71 17.17 2.87
CA GLN A 176 3.82 17.22 4.02
C GLN A 176 3.21 15.88 4.41
N TRP A 177 3.43 14.80 3.66
CA TRP A 177 2.77 13.52 3.81
C TRP A 177 3.64 12.46 4.48
N ALA A 178 3.07 11.76 5.44
CA ALA A 178 3.62 10.53 6.00
C ALA A 178 2.81 9.32 5.53
N GLY A 179 3.42 8.43 4.78
CA GLY A 179 2.82 7.12 4.48
C GLY A 179 3.01 6.16 5.65
N ILE A 180 1.95 5.43 6.03
CA ILE A 180 1.99 4.37 7.04
C ILE A 180 1.73 3.03 6.35
N PHE A 181 2.63 2.07 6.52
CA PHE A 181 2.56 0.78 5.86
C PHE A 181 3.27 -0.32 6.64
N GLY A 182 3.15 -1.58 6.19
CA GLY A 182 3.82 -2.72 6.83
C GLY A 182 3.36 -2.99 8.26
N MET A 183 2.22 -2.44 8.69
CA MET A 183 1.67 -2.64 10.04
C MET A 183 1.33 -4.11 10.27
N ARG A 184 1.99 -4.73 11.24
CA ARG A 184 1.77 -6.13 11.59
C ARG A 184 1.87 -6.35 13.09
N THR A 185 1.08 -7.29 13.59
CA THR A 185 1.17 -7.77 14.97
C THR A 185 1.23 -9.29 14.95
N ALA A 186 2.23 -9.84 15.62
CA ALA A 186 2.41 -11.28 15.73
C ALA A 186 1.15 -11.93 16.32
N PRO A 187 0.75 -13.14 15.87
CA PRO A 187 -0.53 -13.75 16.23
C PRO A 187 -0.79 -13.79 17.73
N ASN A 188 0.21 -14.18 18.53
CA ASN A 188 0.09 -14.30 19.98
C ASN A 188 0.03 -12.96 20.72
N HIS A 189 0.30 -11.84 20.02
CA HIS A 189 0.32 -10.49 20.59
C HIS A 189 -0.82 -9.61 20.06
N ARG A 190 -1.80 -10.19 19.35
CA ARG A 190 -2.95 -9.45 18.83
C ARG A 190 -3.90 -9.01 19.94
N ARG A 191 -4.67 -7.93 19.67
CA ARG A 191 -5.71 -7.36 20.53
C ARG A 191 -5.22 -6.81 21.87
N GLN A 192 -3.92 -6.50 21.96
CA GLN A 192 -3.27 -5.91 23.14
C GLN A 192 -2.91 -4.43 22.95
N GLY A 193 -3.39 -3.78 21.88
CA GLY A 193 -3.15 -2.36 21.60
C GLY A 193 -1.81 -2.04 20.92
N TYR A 194 -0.97 -3.00 20.66
CA TYR A 194 0.40 -2.76 20.16
C TYR A 194 0.42 -2.08 18.78
N ALA A 195 -0.53 -2.39 17.89
CA ALA A 195 -0.64 -1.71 16.61
C ALA A 195 -0.90 -0.20 16.77
N ALA A 196 -1.70 0.21 17.75
CA ALA A 196 -1.95 1.63 18.02
C ALA A 196 -0.71 2.33 18.57
N ARG A 197 0.10 1.66 19.41
CA ARG A 197 1.37 2.16 19.94
C ARG A 197 2.39 2.38 18.82
N ILE A 198 2.55 1.41 17.93
CA ILE A 198 3.39 1.53 16.72
C ILE A 198 2.92 2.70 15.86
N LEU A 199 1.62 2.78 15.55
CA LEU A 199 1.05 3.86 14.74
C LEU A 199 1.33 5.25 15.35
N SER A 200 1.04 5.44 16.64
CA SER A 200 1.27 6.72 17.34
C SER A 200 2.75 7.13 17.27
N THR A 201 3.66 6.18 17.52
CA THR A 201 5.10 6.44 17.46
C THR A 201 5.55 6.81 16.05
N LEU A 202 5.08 6.11 15.01
CA LEU A 202 5.41 6.44 13.61
C LEU A 202 4.89 7.83 13.21
N LEU A 203 3.67 8.18 13.60
CA LEU A 203 3.10 9.51 13.33
C LEU A 203 3.88 10.61 14.05
N ALA A 204 4.28 10.39 15.30
CA ALA A 204 5.11 11.33 16.04
C ALA A 204 6.49 11.53 15.40
N LYS A 205 7.13 10.45 14.94
CA LYS A 205 8.40 10.51 14.21
C LYS A 205 8.26 11.20 12.86
N ALA A 206 7.20 10.93 12.13
CA ALA A 206 6.91 11.60 10.86
C ALA A 206 6.68 13.10 11.06
N ARG A 207 5.96 13.51 12.11
CA ARG A 207 5.81 14.93 12.48
C ARG A 207 7.14 15.58 12.80
N GLN A 208 8.02 14.93 13.53
CA GLN A 208 9.39 15.41 13.80
C GLN A 208 10.20 15.60 12.51
N ALA A 209 9.91 14.81 11.48
CA ALA A 209 10.51 14.93 10.14
C ALA A 209 9.78 15.92 9.21
N GLY A 210 8.79 16.68 9.71
CA GLY A 210 8.11 17.75 8.98
C GLY A 210 6.77 17.36 8.35
N ALA A 211 6.29 16.14 8.50
CA ALA A 211 4.96 15.79 8.03
C ALA A 211 3.87 16.52 8.83
N THR A 212 2.82 16.96 8.15
CA THR A 212 1.63 17.58 8.74
C THR A 212 0.38 16.73 8.55
N LYS A 213 0.44 15.76 7.62
CA LYS A 213 -0.64 14.84 7.28
C LYS A 213 -0.09 13.43 7.14
N ALA A 214 -0.96 12.44 7.35
CA ALA A 214 -0.62 11.04 7.11
C ALA A 214 -1.63 10.38 6.18
N TYR A 215 -1.18 9.35 5.48
CA TYR A 215 -2.05 8.46 4.70
C TYR A 215 -1.68 6.99 4.95
N LEU A 216 -2.63 6.13 4.71
CA LEU A 216 -2.44 4.68 4.69
C LEU A 216 -3.39 4.03 3.68
N GLN A 217 -3.09 2.78 3.34
CA GLN A 217 -3.93 1.97 2.46
C GLN A 217 -4.28 0.67 3.17
N VAL A 218 -5.56 0.35 3.25
CA VAL A 218 -6.08 -0.84 3.93
C VAL A 218 -7.16 -1.51 3.10
N GLU A 219 -7.12 -2.84 2.98
CA GLU A 219 -8.21 -3.57 2.34
C GLU A 219 -9.51 -3.34 3.10
N ALA A 220 -10.62 -3.06 2.39
CA ALA A 220 -11.93 -2.80 3.00
C ALA A 220 -12.42 -3.99 3.85
N ALA A 221 -11.98 -5.19 3.53
CA ALA A 221 -12.25 -6.41 4.29
C ALA A 221 -11.46 -6.52 5.60
N ASN A 222 -10.46 -5.67 5.84
CA ASN A 222 -9.65 -5.71 7.07
C ASN A 222 -10.35 -5.00 8.23
N LEU A 223 -11.45 -5.60 8.69
CA LEU A 223 -12.30 -5.08 9.77
C LEU A 223 -11.56 -4.94 11.12
N GLY A 224 -10.43 -5.60 11.28
CA GLY A 224 -9.63 -5.49 12.50
C GLY A 224 -8.73 -4.26 12.54
N ALA A 225 -8.22 -3.81 11.39
CA ALA A 225 -7.30 -2.68 11.30
C ALA A 225 -8.02 -1.33 11.18
N ILE A 226 -9.11 -1.27 10.42
CA ILE A 226 -9.84 -0.02 10.14
C ILE A 226 -10.21 0.75 11.42
N PRO A 227 -10.77 0.12 12.49
CA PRO A 227 -11.09 0.83 13.72
C PRO A 227 -9.86 1.41 14.45
N ILE A 228 -8.67 0.84 14.27
CA ILE A 228 -7.43 1.37 14.85
C ILE A 228 -7.13 2.72 14.20
N TYR A 229 -7.20 2.78 12.88
CA TYR A 229 -6.94 3.99 12.10
C TYR A 229 -8.01 5.07 12.35
N GLN A 230 -9.28 4.69 12.38
CA GLN A 230 -10.38 5.62 12.69
C GLN A 230 -10.22 6.27 14.08
N ARG A 231 -9.84 5.50 15.11
CA ARG A 231 -9.55 6.03 16.45
C ARG A 231 -8.35 6.98 16.47
N ALA A 232 -7.43 6.85 15.54
CA ALA A 232 -6.31 7.77 15.34
C ALA A 232 -6.66 8.97 14.44
N GLY A 233 -7.95 9.17 14.11
CA GLY A 233 -8.42 10.31 13.33
C GLY A 233 -8.30 10.14 11.81
N PHE A 234 -8.07 8.92 11.32
CA PHE A 234 -8.05 8.68 9.88
C PHE A 234 -9.47 8.52 9.33
N GLU A 235 -9.71 9.16 8.19
CA GLU A 235 -10.94 9.09 7.41
C GLU A 235 -10.67 8.60 6.00
N VAL A 236 -11.68 8.02 5.35
CA VAL A 236 -11.55 7.54 3.97
C VAL A 236 -11.50 8.74 3.02
N ALA A 237 -10.36 8.96 2.39
CA ALA A 237 -10.17 9.97 1.36
C ALA A 237 -10.71 9.49 0.00
N TYR A 238 -10.33 8.29 -0.41
CA TYR A 238 -10.83 7.67 -1.63
C TYR A 238 -10.69 6.14 -1.55
N ARG A 239 -11.15 5.47 -2.61
CA ARG A 239 -11.12 4.01 -2.75
C ARG A 239 -10.56 3.64 -4.10
N TYR A 240 -9.97 2.47 -4.20
CA TYR A 240 -9.64 1.87 -5.47
C TYR A 240 -9.92 0.37 -5.44
N TYR A 241 -10.02 -0.21 -6.64
CA TYR A 241 -10.36 -1.60 -6.87
C TYR A 241 -9.30 -2.22 -7.76
N TYR A 242 -9.05 -3.52 -7.56
CA TYR A 242 -8.25 -4.29 -8.48
C TYR A 242 -9.16 -5.08 -9.42
N TRP A 243 -8.86 -4.98 -10.70
CA TRP A 243 -9.46 -5.79 -11.73
C TRP A 243 -8.47 -6.86 -12.13
N THR A 244 -8.87 -8.13 -11.95
CA THR A 244 -8.02 -9.30 -12.19
C THR A 244 -8.74 -10.25 -13.12
N ARG A 245 -7.99 -10.93 -13.99
CA ARG A 245 -8.51 -12.05 -14.77
C ARG A 245 -8.24 -13.33 -13.99
N LEU A 246 -9.24 -14.18 -13.85
CA LEU A 246 -9.02 -15.53 -13.32
C LEU A 246 -8.08 -16.26 -14.27
N ALA A 247 -7.04 -16.93 -13.74
CA ALA A 247 -6.20 -17.78 -14.55
C ALA A 247 -7.10 -18.81 -15.26
N ALA A 248 -6.97 -18.94 -16.57
CA ALA A 248 -7.57 -20.06 -17.28
C ALA A 248 -6.91 -21.33 -16.72
N HIS A 249 -7.73 -22.21 -16.17
CA HIS A 249 -7.30 -23.53 -15.72
C HIS A 249 -6.93 -24.43 -16.90
#